data_24c4c1e4c3964769aa6e1e2a0c7a356a
#
_entry.id   24c4c1e4c3964769aa6e1e2a0c7a356a
#
_cell.length_a   1.000
_cell.length_b   1.000
_cell.length_c   1.000
_cell.angle_alpha   90.00
_cell.angle_beta   90.00
_cell.angle_gamma   90.00
#
_symmetry.space_group_name_H-M   'P 1'
#
loop_
_entity.id
_entity.type
_entity.pdbx_description
1 polymer ?
#
loop_
_entity_poly.entity_id
_entity_poly.type
_entity_poly.pdbx_seq_one_letter_code
_entity_poly.pdbx_strand_id
1 'polypeptide(L)'
;MANTASARKRAAQAAKRGQRDSGYRSMVRGALRKTARLIAAGNASEAEASHRYTTSLLDRFARREIVHKNKAARHKSRLSARLRALATAAPASAEPPPEPAEPAAD
;
A
#
# COMPACT_ATOMS: atom_id res chain seq x y z
N MET A 1 31.20 11.80 25.04
CA MET A 1 31.28 12.35 23.68
C MET A 1 31.44 11.25 22.67
N ALA A 2 30.74 11.36 21.58
CA ALA A 2 30.73 10.33 20.53
C ALA A 2 31.90 10.53 19.55
N ASN A 3 33.11 10.71 20.09
CA ASN A 3 34.27 11.04 19.27
C ASN A 3 35.18 9.85 19.00
N THR A 4 34.80 8.66 19.45
CA THR A 4 35.58 7.47 19.16
C THR A 4 35.31 7.02 17.73
N ALA A 5 36.26 6.30 17.12
CA ALA A 5 36.10 5.77 15.77
C ALA A 5 34.89 4.86 15.68
N SER A 6 34.64 4.03 16.70
CA SER A 6 33.49 3.13 16.70
C SER A 6 32.18 3.89 16.79
N ALA A 7 32.11 4.99 17.55
CA ALA A 7 30.92 5.81 17.65
C ALA A 7 30.63 6.50 16.33
N ARG A 8 31.66 6.99 15.65
CA ARG A 8 31.49 7.62 14.33
C ARG A 8 31.03 6.61 13.29
N LYS A 9 31.58 5.40 13.34
CA LYS A 9 31.16 4.34 12.42
C LYS A 9 29.68 3.99 12.62
N ARG A 10 29.26 3.86 13.89
CA ARG A 10 27.86 3.56 14.20
C ARG A 10 26.92 4.69 13.74
N ALA A 11 27.34 5.93 13.92
CA ALA A 11 26.56 7.08 13.46
C ALA A 11 26.40 7.08 11.95
N ALA A 12 27.48 6.78 11.21
CA ALA A 12 27.42 6.70 9.75
C ALA A 12 26.51 5.57 9.28
N GLN A 13 26.60 4.41 9.94
CA GLN A 13 25.73 3.27 9.61
C GLN A 13 24.25 3.59 9.89
N ALA A 14 23.99 4.27 11.01
CA ALA A 14 22.63 4.67 11.35
C ALA A 14 22.06 5.64 10.33
N ALA A 15 22.89 6.59 9.86
CA ALA A 15 22.45 7.53 8.83
C ALA A 15 22.11 6.82 7.52
N LYS A 16 22.93 5.86 7.11
CA LYS A 16 22.65 5.07 5.89
C LYS A 16 21.34 4.27 6.01
N ARG A 17 21.15 3.63 7.19
CA ARG A 17 19.90 2.88 7.43
C ARG A 17 18.70 3.81 7.41
N GLY A 18 18.82 4.99 7.99
CA GLY A 18 17.74 5.98 7.99
C GLY A 18 17.35 6.40 6.59
N GLN A 19 18.34 6.64 5.72
CA GLN A 19 18.09 6.99 4.33
C GLN A 19 17.38 5.86 3.58
N ARG A 20 17.87 4.63 3.76
CA ARG A 20 17.28 3.47 3.13
C ARG A 20 15.84 3.25 3.59
N ASP A 21 15.62 3.34 4.91
CA ASP A 21 14.29 3.12 5.48
C ASP A 21 13.32 4.22 5.05
N SER A 22 13.81 5.45 4.91
CA SER A 22 13.01 6.56 4.40
C SER A 22 12.55 6.29 2.97
N GLY A 23 13.44 5.74 2.14
CA GLY A 23 13.10 5.34 0.77
C GLY A 23 12.02 4.26 0.75
N TYR A 24 12.15 3.25 1.61
CA TYR A 24 11.15 2.19 1.69
C TYR A 24 9.81 2.70 2.18
N ARG A 25 9.81 3.63 3.15
CA ARG A 25 8.56 4.26 3.60
C ARG A 25 7.90 5.06 2.49
N SER A 26 8.68 5.71 1.66
CA SER A 26 8.16 6.43 0.49
C SER A 26 7.52 5.47 -0.51
N MET A 27 8.12 4.30 -0.73
CA MET A 27 7.53 3.27 -1.58
C MET A 27 6.16 2.84 -1.06
N VAL A 28 6.06 2.62 0.25
CA VAL A 28 4.80 2.21 0.87
C VAL A 28 3.75 3.29 0.69
N ARG A 29 4.10 4.55 0.97
CA ARG A 29 3.15 5.66 0.81
C ARG A 29 2.68 5.80 -0.64
N GLY A 30 3.60 5.64 -1.59
CA GLY A 30 3.26 5.68 -3.01
C GLY A 30 2.31 4.57 -3.41
N ALA A 31 2.59 3.35 -2.93
CA ALA A 31 1.73 2.20 -3.21
C ALA A 31 0.34 2.37 -2.61
N LEU A 32 0.27 2.88 -1.37
CA LEU A 32 -1.01 3.14 -0.72
C LEU A 32 -1.84 4.17 -1.48
N ARG A 33 -1.20 5.26 -1.92
CA ARG A 33 -1.89 6.30 -2.69
C ARG A 33 -2.37 5.77 -4.04
N LYS A 34 -1.54 5.00 -4.72
CA LYS A 34 -1.90 4.44 -6.01
C LYS A 34 -3.11 3.53 -5.89
N THR A 35 -3.10 2.63 -4.90
CA THR A 35 -4.21 1.73 -4.67
C THR A 35 -5.49 2.51 -4.35
N ALA A 36 -5.39 3.52 -3.48
CA ALA A 36 -6.53 4.35 -3.12
C ALA A 36 -7.11 5.07 -4.33
N ARG A 37 -6.25 5.58 -5.22
CA ARG A 37 -6.70 6.26 -6.44
C ARG A 37 -7.41 5.31 -7.38
N LEU A 38 -6.89 4.09 -7.53
CA LEU A 38 -7.51 3.10 -8.40
C LEU A 38 -8.88 2.67 -7.86
N ILE A 39 -8.99 2.54 -6.54
CA ILE A 39 -10.27 2.23 -5.92
C ILE A 39 -11.26 3.38 -6.13
N ALA A 40 -10.81 4.61 -5.93
CA ALA A 40 -11.67 5.79 -6.10
C ALA A 40 -12.11 5.95 -7.56
N ALA A 41 -11.25 5.56 -8.50
CA ALA A 41 -11.58 5.62 -9.93
C ALA A 41 -12.51 4.50 -10.37
N GLY A 42 -12.77 3.52 -9.52
CA GLY A 42 -13.65 2.41 -9.85
C GLY A 42 -12.99 1.32 -10.71
N ASN A 43 -11.66 1.35 -10.84
CA ASN A 43 -10.93 0.38 -11.65
C ASN A 43 -10.62 -0.86 -10.81
N ALA A 44 -11.58 -1.79 -10.74
CA ALA A 44 -11.51 -2.93 -9.84
C ALA A 44 -10.33 -3.85 -10.13
N SER A 45 -10.06 -4.16 -11.41
CA SER A 45 -9.01 -5.12 -11.74
C SER A 45 -7.62 -4.56 -11.42
N GLU A 46 -7.36 -3.29 -11.76
CA GLU A 46 -6.07 -2.68 -11.45
C GLU A 46 -5.93 -2.40 -9.96
N ALA A 47 -7.04 -2.04 -9.30
CA ALA A 47 -7.03 -1.84 -7.85
C ALA A 47 -6.67 -3.13 -7.13
N GLU A 48 -7.18 -4.27 -7.59
CA GLU A 48 -6.87 -5.56 -7.00
C GLU A 48 -5.40 -5.91 -7.16
N ALA A 49 -4.85 -5.72 -8.35
CA ALA A 49 -3.43 -5.97 -8.60
C ALA A 49 -2.55 -5.06 -7.75
N SER A 50 -2.90 -3.78 -7.68
CA SER A 50 -2.18 -2.81 -6.87
C SER A 50 -2.29 -3.14 -5.38
N HIS A 51 -3.44 -3.63 -4.94
CA HIS A 51 -3.65 -4.06 -3.56
C HIS A 51 -2.73 -5.23 -3.20
N ARG A 52 -2.60 -6.20 -4.08
CA ARG A 52 -1.70 -7.34 -3.84
C ARG A 52 -0.26 -6.88 -3.70
N TYR A 53 0.18 -5.99 -4.55
CA TYR A 53 1.52 -5.44 -4.49
C TYR A 53 1.73 -4.68 -3.18
N THR A 54 0.78 -3.82 -2.80
CA THR A 54 0.86 -3.02 -1.57
C THR A 54 0.91 -3.92 -0.34
N THR A 55 0.06 -4.95 -0.31
CA THR A 55 0.05 -5.92 0.79
C THR A 55 1.40 -6.61 0.92
N SER A 56 2.00 -7.01 -0.21
CA SER A 56 3.31 -7.64 -0.22
C SER A 56 4.38 -6.72 0.34
N LEU A 57 4.35 -5.43 -0.04
CA LEU A 57 5.29 -4.44 0.50
C LEU A 57 5.11 -4.27 2.01
N LEU A 58 3.87 -4.13 2.46
CA LEU A 58 3.58 -3.93 3.87
C LEU A 58 4.07 -5.12 4.71
N ASP A 59 3.82 -6.35 4.23
CA ASP A 59 4.28 -7.54 4.94
C ASP A 59 5.81 -7.62 4.99
N ARG A 60 6.46 -7.32 3.87
CA ARG A 60 7.92 -7.36 3.78
C ARG A 60 8.55 -6.35 4.72
N PHE A 61 8.06 -5.13 4.71
CA PHE A 61 8.65 -4.06 5.51
C PHE A 61 8.25 -4.14 6.98
N ALA A 62 7.14 -4.78 7.30
CA ALA A 62 6.80 -5.09 8.68
C ALA A 62 7.76 -6.13 9.25
N ARG A 63 8.14 -7.13 8.47
CA ARG A 63 9.12 -8.13 8.91
C ARG A 63 10.50 -7.50 9.15
N ARG A 64 10.84 -6.48 8.37
CA ARG A 64 12.10 -5.74 8.54
C ARG A 64 12.00 -4.65 9.59
N GLU A 65 10.85 -4.49 10.22
CA GLU A 65 10.60 -3.48 11.23
C GLU A 65 10.76 -2.04 10.71
N ILE A 66 10.63 -1.86 9.40
CA ILE A 66 10.60 -0.53 8.78
C ILE A 66 9.23 0.10 8.98
N VAL A 67 8.18 -0.72 8.90
CA VAL A 67 6.81 -0.34 9.21
C VAL A 67 6.35 -1.19 10.39
N HIS A 68 5.73 -0.56 11.38
CA HIS A 68 5.25 -1.32 12.54
C HIS A 68 4.14 -2.28 12.09
N LYS A 69 4.15 -3.50 12.65
CA LYS A 69 3.20 -4.54 12.26
C LYS A 69 1.74 -4.12 12.43
N ASN A 70 1.45 -3.33 13.47
CA ASN A 70 0.08 -2.86 13.69
C ASN A 70 -0.35 -1.85 12.64
N LYS A 71 0.57 -0.99 12.20
CA LYS A 71 0.30 -0.03 11.14
C LYS A 71 0.08 -0.76 9.81
N ALA A 72 0.91 -1.76 9.52
CA ALA A 72 0.76 -2.57 8.32
C ALA A 72 -0.59 -3.29 8.31
N ALA A 73 -0.97 -3.91 9.43
CA ALA A 73 -2.23 -4.61 9.56
C ALA A 73 -3.41 -3.67 9.35
N ARG A 74 -3.34 -2.46 9.91
CA ARG A 74 -4.38 -1.46 9.77
C ARG A 74 -4.57 -1.04 8.33
N HIS A 75 -3.46 -0.76 7.62
CA HIS A 75 -3.53 -0.39 6.21
C HIS A 75 -4.09 -1.52 5.36
N LYS A 76 -3.64 -2.74 5.58
CA LYS A 76 -4.13 -3.90 4.85
C LYS A 76 -5.63 -4.07 5.05
N SER A 77 -6.08 -3.97 6.29
CA SER A 77 -7.50 -4.14 6.62
C SER A 77 -8.35 -3.07 5.95
N ARG A 78 -7.93 -1.81 6.00
CA ARG A 78 -8.67 -0.69 5.41
C ARG A 78 -8.75 -0.80 3.90
N LEU A 79 -7.64 -1.15 3.25
CA LEU A 79 -7.62 -1.32 1.81
C LEU A 79 -8.48 -2.49 1.37
N SER A 80 -8.44 -3.61 2.11
CA SER A 80 -9.29 -4.76 1.81
C SER A 80 -10.76 -4.42 1.91
N ALA A 81 -11.14 -3.63 2.93
CA ALA A 81 -12.52 -3.20 3.09
C ALA A 81 -12.97 -2.32 1.93
N ARG A 82 -12.13 -1.38 1.51
CA ARG A 82 -12.42 -0.51 0.39
C ARG A 82 -12.55 -1.28 -0.92
N LEU A 83 -11.66 -2.25 -1.12
CA LEU A 83 -11.67 -3.06 -2.33
C LEU A 83 -12.93 -3.93 -2.38
N ARG A 84 -13.34 -4.50 -1.25
CA ARG A 84 -14.59 -5.26 -1.20
C ARG A 84 -15.80 -4.38 -1.48
N ALA A 85 -15.81 -3.17 -0.94
CA ALA A 85 -16.89 -2.23 -1.21
C ALA A 85 -16.93 -1.88 -2.70
N LEU A 86 -15.78 -1.71 -3.32
CA LEU A 86 -15.70 -1.46 -4.76
C LEU A 86 -16.24 -2.65 -5.55
N ALA A 87 -15.86 -3.86 -5.17
CA ALA A 87 -16.32 -5.06 -5.86
C ALA A 87 -17.83 -5.22 -5.74
N THR A 88 -18.39 -4.88 -4.58
CA THR A 88 -19.84 -4.92 -4.37
C THR A 88 -20.56 -3.87 -5.20
N ALA A 89 -19.98 -2.69 -5.33
CA ALA A 89 -20.54 -1.59 -6.10
C ALA A 89 -20.22 -1.67 -7.59
N ALA A 90 -19.23 -2.50 -7.95
CA ALA A 90 -18.70 -2.55 -9.30
C ALA A 90 -19.76 -2.79 -10.39
N PRO A 91 -20.82 -3.59 -10.16
CA PRO A 91 -21.81 -3.77 -11.22
C PRO A 91 -22.41 -2.46 -11.72
N ALA A 92 -22.42 -1.47 -10.90
CA ALA A 92 -22.93 -0.15 -11.29
C ALA A 92 -21.93 0.63 -12.15
N SER A 93 -20.67 0.32 -12.07
CA SER A 93 -19.63 1.13 -12.71
C SER A 93 -18.71 0.34 -13.63
N ALA A 94 -18.76 -0.90 -13.55
CA ALA A 94 -17.84 -1.69 -14.35
C ALA A 94 -18.27 -1.71 -15.80
N GLU A 95 -18.54 -1.99 -15.31
CA GLU A 95 -18.35 -2.20 -15.98
C GLU A 95 -18.68 -2.37 -16.51
N PRO A 96 -19.10 -2.33 -16.52
CA PRO A 96 -19.38 -2.47 -16.88
C PRO A 96 -19.78 -2.74 -16.95
N PRO A 97 -20.18 -2.68 -16.92
CA PRO A 97 -20.50 -2.93 -16.97
C PRO A 97 -21.02 -3.19 -17.28
N PRO A 98 -21.47 -3.34 -17.58
CA PRO A 98 -21.95 -3.56 -17.81
C PRO A 98 -22.63 -3.70 -17.95
N GLU A 99 -23.06 -3.73 -18.15
CA GLU A 99 -23.44 -3.82 -17.94
C GLU A 99 -24.05 -3.81 -17.95
N PRO A 100 -24.67 -3.84 -18.35
CA PRO A 100 -25.19 -3.75 -17.99
C PRO A 100 -25.74 -3.72 -17.93
N ALA A 101 -25.97 -3.82 -18.16
CA ALA A 101 -26.13 -3.74 -17.71
C ALA A 101 -26.69 -3.77 -17.84
N GLU A 102 -27.02 -3.90 -18.19
CA GLU A 102 -27.39 -3.95 -17.92
C GLU A 102 -28.01 -3.79 -18.01
N PRO A 103 -28.67 -3.85 -18.65
CA PRO A 103 -29.26 -3.65 -18.40
C PRO A 103 -29.99 -3.44 -18.17
N ALA A 104 -30.32 -3.50 -18.45
CA ALA A 104 -30.56 -3.26 -17.87
C ALA A 104 -30.97 -3.07 -17.57
N ALA A 105 -31.34 -3.24 -18.06
CA ALA A 105 -31.36 -3.13 -17.58
C ALA A 105 -31.45 -3.11 -17.45
N ASP A 106 -31.88 -3.35 -17.98
CA ASP A 106 -31.61 -3.38 -17.70
C ASP A 106 -31.67 -3.38 -17.44
#